data_0c7d6cb6116150b44f9351b192ab7efa
#
_entry.id   0c7d6cb6116150b44f9351b192ab7efa
#
_cell.length_a   1.000
_cell.length_b   1.000
_cell.length_c   1.000
_cell.angle_alpha   90.00
_cell.angle_beta   90.00
_cell.angle_gamma   90.00
#
_symmetry.space_group_name_H-M   'P 1'
#
loop_
_entity.id
_entity.type
_entity.pdbx_description
1 polymer ?
#
loop_
_entity_poly.entity_id
_entity_poly.type
_entity_poly.pdbx_seq_one_letter_code
_entity_poly.pdbx_strand_id
1 'polypeptide(L)'
;MISEKGLCKVLSAAYKGGGYSVIPVQRRVETVARTWRRNEIILNGATWAVRCLTEDLPKEAAVQIVKDVGYMPMEPVSVQKSQPNQTMLEDVADIRESQLEELRDGSSVMVKIPVIFRDRWQLYQTTTGAVYAFDTELLKLIDFKEVSPECRITPHGNMAMFLWEDEMVFLAPGRFSRENEEKILYIAGMDWENQVEADDPVVNLNLFNADQDEPLLTPEE
;
A
#
# COMPACT_ATOMS: atom_id res chain seq x y z
N MET A 1 -9.60 6.71 0.27
CA MET A 1 -9.96 6.80 -1.17
C MET A 1 -8.72 6.90 -2.03
N ILE A 2 -8.77 6.33 -3.21
CA ILE A 2 -7.67 6.43 -4.17
C ILE A 2 -7.60 7.88 -4.70
N SER A 3 -6.41 8.48 -4.60
CA SER A 3 -6.17 9.83 -5.10
C SER A 3 -6.05 9.84 -6.62
N GLU A 4 -6.98 10.50 -7.31
CA GLU A 4 -6.96 10.61 -8.77
C GLU A 4 -5.65 11.20 -9.30
N LYS A 5 -5.23 12.35 -8.75
CA LYS A 5 -3.96 13.00 -9.16
C LYS A 5 -2.74 12.17 -8.80
N GLY A 6 -2.77 11.49 -7.65
CA GLY A 6 -1.69 10.61 -7.21
C GLY A 6 -1.54 9.42 -8.15
N LEU A 7 -2.64 8.75 -8.47
CA LEU A 7 -2.66 7.59 -9.36
C LEU A 7 -2.16 7.95 -10.76
N CYS A 8 -2.61 9.04 -11.35
CA CYS A 8 -2.14 9.50 -12.66
C CYS A 8 -0.63 9.77 -12.70
N LYS A 9 -0.07 10.38 -11.64
CA LYS A 9 1.37 10.61 -11.53
C LYS A 9 2.15 9.29 -11.47
N VAL A 10 1.68 8.37 -10.65
CA VAL A 10 2.34 7.06 -10.46
C VAL A 10 2.27 6.23 -11.74
N LEU A 11 1.12 6.18 -12.43
CA LEU A 11 0.98 5.53 -13.74
C LEU A 11 1.95 6.14 -14.77
N SER A 12 1.98 7.46 -14.88
CA SER A 12 2.87 8.15 -15.83
C SER A 12 4.35 7.90 -15.53
N ALA A 13 4.73 7.83 -14.26
CA ALA A 13 6.10 7.51 -13.85
C ALA A 13 6.44 6.04 -14.15
N ALA A 14 5.53 5.12 -13.83
CA ALA A 14 5.68 3.70 -14.10
C ALA A 14 5.80 3.43 -15.61
N TYR A 15 4.97 4.03 -16.44
CA TYR A 15 5.04 3.91 -17.91
C TYR A 15 6.40 4.29 -18.48
N LYS A 16 7.01 5.35 -17.96
CA LYS A 16 8.35 5.82 -18.38
C LYS A 16 9.50 4.99 -17.84
N GLY A 17 9.28 4.32 -16.71
CA GLY A 17 10.25 3.51 -16.00
C GLY A 17 10.11 2.02 -16.25
N GLY A 18 9.77 1.25 -15.22
CA GLY A 18 9.67 -0.21 -15.25
C GLY A 18 8.37 -0.77 -15.82
N GLY A 19 7.39 0.08 -16.15
CA GLY A 19 6.08 -0.34 -16.58
C GLY A 19 5.10 -0.59 -15.42
N TYR A 20 3.87 -0.91 -15.77
CA TYR A 20 2.82 -1.35 -14.86
C TYR A 20 1.88 -2.34 -15.55
N SER A 21 1.08 -3.05 -14.79
CA SER A 21 0.09 -3.99 -15.31
C SER A 21 -1.32 -3.48 -15.04
N VAL A 22 -2.21 -3.73 -15.98
CA VAL A 22 -3.65 -3.51 -15.84
C VAL A 22 -4.32 -4.87 -15.86
N ILE A 23 -5.01 -5.24 -14.80
CA ILE A 23 -5.59 -6.56 -14.61
C ILE A 23 -7.08 -6.41 -14.31
N PRO A 24 -7.96 -6.52 -15.32
CA PRO A 24 -9.39 -6.60 -15.11
C PRO A 24 -9.74 -7.93 -14.43
N VAL A 25 -10.55 -7.88 -13.38
CA VAL A 25 -10.97 -9.06 -12.61
C VAL A 25 -12.49 -9.08 -12.54
N GLN A 26 -13.09 -10.22 -12.84
CA GLN A 26 -14.51 -10.44 -12.61
C GLN A 26 -14.70 -11.41 -11.45
N ARG A 27 -15.17 -10.91 -10.32
CA ARG A 27 -15.45 -11.71 -9.13
C ARG A 27 -16.91 -12.11 -9.06
N ARG A 28 -17.12 -13.34 -8.63
CA ARG A 28 -18.44 -13.82 -8.23
C ARG A 28 -18.58 -13.58 -6.73
N VAL A 29 -19.54 -12.74 -6.36
CA VAL A 29 -19.88 -12.47 -4.96
C VAL A 29 -21.15 -13.21 -4.61
N GLU A 30 -21.10 -14.02 -3.57
CA GLU A 30 -22.22 -14.80 -3.08
C GLU A 30 -22.61 -14.33 -1.68
N THR A 31 -23.90 -14.07 -1.49
CA THR A 31 -24.49 -13.85 -0.18
C THR A 31 -25.62 -14.84 0.02
N VAL A 32 -26.14 -14.94 1.24
CA VAL A 32 -27.30 -15.80 1.56
C VAL A 32 -28.51 -15.49 0.68
N ALA A 33 -28.63 -14.22 0.22
CA ALA A 33 -29.79 -13.76 -0.54
C ALA A 33 -29.62 -13.82 -2.06
N ARG A 34 -28.40 -13.66 -2.56
CA ARG A 34 -28.15 -13.58 -4.02
C ARG A 34 -26.69 -13.77 -4.38
N THR A 35 -26.47 -14.10 -5.65
CA THR A 35 -25.17 -14.10 -6.31
C THR A 35 -25.14 -13.02 -7.38
N TRP A 36 -24.04 -12.23 -7.44
CA TRP A 36 -23.82 -11.26 -8.53
C TRP A 36 -22.36 -11.25 -8.95
N ARG A 37 -22.08 -10.63 -10.09
CA ARG A 37 -20.72 -10.40 -10.57
C ARG A 37 -20.30 -8.99 -10.23
N ARG A 38 -19.05 -8.85 -9.79
CA ARG A 38 -18.40 -7.59 -9.46
C ARG A 38 -17.21 -7.44 -10.38
N ASN A 39 -17.15 -6.34 -11.12
CA ASN A 39 -16.03 -6.01 -11.97
C ASN A 39 -15.05 -5.14 -11.20
N GLU A 40 -13.84 -5.62 -11.08
CA GLU A 40 -12.75 -4.93 -10.40
C GLU A 40 -11.61 -4.71 -11.37
N ILE A 41 -10.74 -3.77 -11.03
CA ILE A 41 -9.49 -3.52 -11.73
C ILE A 41 -8.34 -3.48 -10.74
N ILE A 42 -7.26 -4.15 -11.07
CA ILE A 42 -6.00 -4.09 -10.33
C ILE A 42 -4.98 -3.41 -11.23
N LEU A 43 -4.36 -2.35 -10.72
CA LEU A 43 -3.22 -1.68 -11.32
C LEU A 43 -1.99 -2.03 -10.49
N ASN A 44 -0.99 -2.64 -11.10
CA ASN A 44 0.16 -3.17 -10.38
C ASN A 44 1.48 -2.65 -10.97
N GLY A 45 2.28 -1.97 -10.17
CA GLY A 45 3.66 -1.58 -10.47
C GLY A 45 4.67 -2.39 -9.64
N ALA A 46 5.95 -2.05 -9.75
CA ALA A 46 7.02 -2.80 -9.08
C ALA A 46 6.92 -2.74 -7.53
N THR A 47 6.43 -1.65 -6.97
CA THR A 47 6.42 -1.39 -5.51
C THR A 47 5.06 -0.93 -4.99
N TRP A 48 4.05 -0.97 -5.82
CA TRP A 48 2.70 -0.52 -5.48
C TRP A 48 1.66 -1.33 -6.27
N ALA A 49 0.48 -1.45 -5.71
CA ALA A 49 -0.71 -1.88 -6.42
C ALA A 49 -1.94 -1.11 -5.91
N VAL A 50 -2.92 -0.98 -6.79
CA VAL A 50 -4.21 -0.37 -6.49
C VAL A 50 -5.30 -1.32 -6.95
N ARG A 51 -6.31 -1.54 -6.12
CA ARG A 51 -7.50 -2.32 -6.46
C ARG A 51 -8.75 -1.51 -6.16
N CYS A 52 -9.67 -1.44 -7.11
CA CYS A 52 -10.98 -0.79 -6.94
C CYS A 52 -12.03 -1.45 -7.85
N LEU A 53 -13.30 -1.05 -7.68
CA LEU A 53 -14.31 -1.34 -8.68
C LEU A 53 -13.95 -0.65 -10.00
N THR A 54 -14.27 -1.29 -11.11
CA THR A 54 -14.00 -0.69 -12.44
C THR A 54 -14.77 0.62 -12.64
N GLU A 55 -15.96 0.74 -12.04
CA GLU A 55 -16.78 1.95 -12.07
C GLU A 55 -16.25 3.08 -11.21
N ASP A 56 -15.48 2.75 -10.15
CA ASP A 56 -14.86 3.70 -9.23
C ASP A 56 -13.44 4.11 -9.65
N LEU A 57 -12.92 3.52 -10.73
CA LEU A 57 -11.62 3.92 -11.25
C LEU A 57 -11.64 5.41 -11.62
N PRO A 58 -10.74 6.24 -11.05
CA PRO A 58 -10.69 7.66 -11.37
C PRO A 58 -10.61 7.92 -12.87
N LYS A 59 -11.45 8.81 -13.39
CA LYS A 59 -11.58 9.08 -14.84
C LYS A 59 -10.25 9.47 -15.50
N GLU A 60 -9.46 10.29 -14.84
CA GLU A 60 -8.15 10.69 -15.35
C GLU A 60 -7.17 9.51 -15.42
N ALA A 61 -7.26 8.57 -14.48
CA ALA A 61 -6.46 7.34 -14.51
C ALA A 61 -6.89 6.43 -15.66
N ALA A 62 -8.20 6.27 -15.90
CA ALA A 62 -8.71 5.55 -17.07
C ALA A 62 -8.23 6.19 -18.37
N VAL A 63 -8.27 7.51 -18.48
CA VAL A 63 -7.72 8.25 -19.65
C VAL A 63 -6.22 8.02 -19.80
N GLN A 64 -5.45 7.99 -18.69
CA GLN A 64 -4.03 7.69 -18.76
C GLN A 64 -3.76 6.28 -19.25
N ILE A 65 -4.50 5.28 -18.77
CA ILE A 65 -4.40 3.89 -19.23
C ILE A 65 -4.69 3.82 -20.75
N VAL A 66 -5.78 4.45 -21.19
CA VAL A 66 -6.12 4.49 -22.64
C VAL A 66 -5.03 5.18 -23.45
N LYS A 67 -4.39 6.23 -22.97
CA LYS A 67 -3.24 6.84 -23.66
C LYS A 67 -2.05 5.91 -23.77
N ASP A 68 -1.77 5.14 -22.74
CA ASP A 68 -0.61 4.28 -22.68
C ASP A 68 -0.81 2.97 -23.46
N VAL A 69 -2.04 2.44 -23.49
CA VAL A 69 -2.41 1.14 -24.10
C VAL A 69 -3.04 1.30 -25.48
N GLY A 70 -3.77 2.41 -25.70
CA GLY A 70 -4.59 2.64 -26.90
C GLY A 70 -6.07 2.27 -26.75
N TYR A 71 -6.44 1.53 -25.71
CA TYR A 71 -7.80 1.10 -25.37
C TYR A 71 -7.91 0.80 -23.88
N MET A 72 -9.13 0.62 -23.35
CA MET A 72 -9.32 0.11 -22.01
C MET A 72 -9.21 -1.43 -22.01
N PRO A 73 -8.23 -2.01 -21.31
CA PRO A 73 -8.00 -3.45 -21.35
C PRO A 73 -9.18 -4.24 -20.76
N MET A 74 -9.56 -5.33 -21.44
CA MET A 74 -10.53 -6.32 -20.97
C MET A 74 -9.85 -7.61 -20.48
N GLU A 75 -8.55 -7.75 -20.76
CA GLU A 75 -7.69 -8.85 -20.35
C GLU A 75 -6.43 -8.28 -19.70
N PRO A 76 -5.71 -9.06 -18.86
CA PRO A 76 -4.49 -8.61 -18.25
C PRO A 76 -3.45 -8.16 -19.28
N VAL A 77 -2.90 -6.96 -19.11
CA VAL A 77 -1.90 -6.39 -20.00
C VAL A 77 -0.78 -5.72 -19.22
N SER A 78 0.46 -5.92 -19.68
CA SER A 78 1.62 -5.17 -19.19
C SER A 78 1.88 -3.98 -20.10
N VAL A 79 2.15 -2.84 -19.50
CA VAL A 79 2.25 -1.54 -20.16
C VAL A 79 3.58 -0.89 -19.82
N GLN A 80 4.38 -0.62 -20.86
CA GLN A 80 5.69 0.00 -20.72
C GLN A 80 6.02 0.80 -21.97
N LYS A 81 6.67 1.94 -21.83
CA LYS A 81 7.02 2.82 -22.97
C LYS A 81 7.89 2.15 -24.01
N SER A 82 8.83 1.29 -23.60
CA SER A 82 9.75 0.58 -24.49
C SER A 82 9.11 -0.66 -25.16
N GLN A 83 8.03 -1.18 -24.58
CA GLN A 83 7.33 -2.38 -25.03
C GLN A 83 5.83 -2.23 -24.77
N PRO A 84 5.14 -1.36 -25.54
CA PRO A 84 3.72 -1.15 -25.36
C PRO A 84 2.94 -2.43 -25.70
N ASN A 85 1.93 -2.72 -24.91
CA ASN A 85 0.91 -3.74 -25.18
C ASN A 85 1.40 -5.20 -25.19
N GLN A 86 2.35 -5.56 -24.35
CA GLN A 86 2.62 -6.97 -24.11
C GLN A 86 1.45 -7.59 -23.31
N THR A 87 0.78 -8.57 -23.92
CA THR A 87 -0.14 -9.45 -23.21
C THR A 87 0.63 -10.18 -22.13
N MET A 88 0.20 -10.08 -20.89
CA MET A 88 0.82 -10.82 -19.80
C MET A 88 0.51 -12.30 -19.98
N LEU A 89 1.55 -13.11 -20.05
CA LEU A 89 1.42 -14.54 -19.87
C LEU A 89 1.09 -14.83 -18.40
N GLU A 90 0.19 -15.70 -18.18
CA GLU A 90 -0.46 -16.35 -17.03
C GLU A 90 0.04 -16.18 -15.57
N ASP A 91 1.16 -15.53 -15.31
CA ASP A 91 1.79 -15.44 -13.98
C ASP A 91 1.50 -14.15 -13.18
N VAL A 92 0.51 -13.37 -13.60
CA VAL A 92 0.06 -12.30 -12.70
C VAL A 92 -0.75 -12.95 -11.60
N ALA A 93 -0.16 -12.97 -10.42
CA ALA A 93 -0.81 -13.46 -9.21
C ALA A 93 -2.15 -12.73 -9.04
N ASP A 94 -3.21 -13.36 -9.52
CA ASP A 94 -4.57 -12.95 -9.18
C ASP A 94 -4.70 -13.10 -7.66
N ILE A 95 -4.70 -11.98 -6.95
CA ILE A 95 -4.90 -11.99 -5.52
C ILE A 95 -6.33 -12.45 -5.28
N ARG A 96 -6.49 -13.75 -5.00
CA ARG A 96 -7.79 -14.36 -4.73
C ARG A 96 -8.36 -13.78 -3.45
N GLU A 97 -9.68 -13.75 -3.35
CA GLU A 97 -10.40 -13.22 -2.19
C GLU A 97 -9.95 -13.89 -0.87
N SER A 98 -9.75 -15.22 -0.90
CA SER A 98 -9.21 -15.97 0.24
C SER A 98 -7.83 -15.48 0.67
N GLN A 99 -6.96 -15.09 -0.26
CA GLN A 99 -5.65 -14.54 0.05
C GLN A 99 -5.74 -13.12 0.64
N LEU A 100 -6.73 -12.33 0.22
CA LEU A 100 -6.99 -11.02 0.83
C LEU A 100 -7.52 -11.14 2.25
N GLU A 101 -8.39 -12.12 2.52
CA GLU A 101 -8.87 -12.43 3.86
C GLU A 101 -7.72 -12.91 4.75
N GLU A 102 -6.91 -13.86 4.27
CA GLU A 102 -5.71 -14.31 4.99
C GLU A 102 -4.74 -13.17 5.28
N LEU A 103 -4.50 -12.28 4.31
CA LEU A 103 -3.65 -11.10 4.50
C LEU A 103 -4.26 -10.13 5.50
N ARG A 104 -5.58 -9.94 5.47
CA ARG A 104 -6.29 -9.06 6.41
C ARG A 104 -6.24 -9.63 7.83
N ASP A 105 -6.52 -10.90 8.01
CA ASP A 105 -6.56 -11.56 9.32
C ASP A 105 -5.17 -11.76 9.93
N GLY A 106 -4.18 -12.09 9.11
CA GLY A 106 -2.80 -12.28 9.54
C GLY A 106 -1.96 -11.01 9.63
N SER A 107 -2.50 -9.85 9.23
CA SER A 107 -1.75 -8.60 9.19
C SER A 107 -1.81 -7.83 10.51
N SER A 108 -0.77 -7.03 10.77
CA SER A 108 -0.71 -6.13 11.92
C SER A 108 -1.15 -4.73 11.53
N VAL A 109 -1.95 -4.09 12.38
CA VAL A 109 -2.34 -2.68 12.21
C VAL A 109 -1.11 -1.79 12.37
N MET A 110 -1.03 -0.75 11.55
CA MET A 110 0.02 0.26 11.61
C MET A 110 -0.54 1.64 11.87
N VAL A 111 0.20 2.41 12.64
CA VAL A 111 -0.08 3.82 12.93
C VAL A 111 1.00 4.70 12.35
N LYS A 112 0.59 5.82 11.77
CA LYS A 112 1.49 6.81 11.20
C LYS A 112 2.27 7.52 12.28
N ILE A 113 3.60 7.59 12.15
CA ILE A 113 4.48 8.46 12.95
C ILE A 113 4.59 9.82 12.23
N PRO A 114 4.46 11.00 12.90
CA PRO A 114 4.50 12.31 12.25
C PRO A 114 5.92 12.72 11.81
N VAL A 115 6.71 11.79 11.35
CA VAL A 115 8.08 12.00 10.89
C VAL A 115 8.28 11.48 9.50
N ILE A 116 8.94 12.29 8.68
CA ILE A 116 9.42 11.92 7.35
C ILE A 116 10.95 11.79 7.42
N PHE A 117 11.44 10.57 7.26
CA PHE A 117 12.86 10.30 7.24
C PHE A 117 13.47 10.70 5.88
N ARG A 118 14.50 11.55 5.91
CA ARG A 118 15.20 12.06 4.72
C ARG A 118 14.28 12.67 3.67
N ASP A 119 13.29 13.45 4.10
CA ASP A 119 12.30 14.17 3.26
C ASP A 119 11.55 13.29 2.24
N ARG A 120 11.64 11.98 2.40
CA ARG A 120 11.08 11.02 1.45
C ARG A 120 10.25 9.91 2.10
N TRP A 121 10.62 9.43 3.27
CA TRP A 121 10.09 8.21 3.83
C TRP A 121 9.19 8.49 5.03
N GLN A 122 7.89 8.35 4.87
CA GLN A 122 6.93 8.43 5.96
C GLN A 122 7.03 7.17 6.82
N LEU A 123 7.22 7.35 8.11
CA LEU A 123 7.32 6.25 9.06
C LEU A 123 5.95 5.82 9.57
N TYR A 124 5.80 4.52 9.78
CA TYR A 124 4.66 3.86 10.40
C TYR A 124 5.15 2.82 11.38
N GLN A 125 4.42 2.64 12.48
CA GLN A 125 4.74 1.64 13.50
C GLN A 125 3.57 0.68 13.68
N THR A 126 3.89 -0.61 13.85
CA THR A 126 2.91 -1.63 14.21
C THR A 126 2.61 -1.60 15.70
N THR A 127 1.52 -2.23 16.10
CA THR A 127 1.18 -2.46 17.51
C THR A 127 2.23 -3.30 18.26
N THR A 128 3.06 -4.03 17.53
CA THR A 128 4.18 -4.83 18.08
C THR A 128 5.50 -4.07 18.13
N GLY A 129 5.51 -2.80 17.75
CA GLY A 129 6.69 -1.93 17.79
C GLY A 129 7.56 -1.94 16.52
N ALA A 130 7.32 -2.82 15.54
CA ALA A 130 8.07 -2.83 14.29
C ALA A 130 7.80 -1.55 13.48
N VAL A 131 8.84 -0.97 12.90
CA VAL A 131 8.76 0.29 12.14
C VAL A 131 9.00 0.05 10.66
N TYR A 132 8.15 0.64 9.83
CA TYR A 132 8.23 0.59 8.37
C TYR A 132 8.22 1.99 7.79
N ALA A 133 8.87 2.17 6.65
CA ALA A 133 8.93 3.45 5.96
C ALA A 133 8.37 3.30 4.55
N PHE A 134 7.47 4.19 4.16
CA PHE A 134 6.85 4.21 2.84
C PHE A 134 7.21 5.48 2.09
N ASP A 135 7.47 5.34 0.79
CA ASP A 135 7.79 6.47 -0.09
C ASP A 135 6.60 7.46 -0.13
N THR A 136 6.87 8.71 0.23
CA THR A 136 5.86 9.77 0.23
C THR A 136 5.25 10.02 -1.15
N GLU A 137 5.99 9.74 -2.25
CA GLU A 137 5.43 9.84 -3.60
C GLU A 137 4.39 8.73 -3.86
N LEU A 138 4.61 7.52 -3.32
CA LEU A 138 3.63 6.44 -3.40
C LEU A 138 2.44 6.65 -2.47
N LEU A 139 2.65 7.26 -1.30
CA LEU A 139 1.55 7.62 -0.39
C LEU A 139 0.59 8.65 -1.01
N LYS A 140 1.00 9.37 -2.07
CA LYS A 140 0.09 10.23 -2.85
C LYS A 140 -0.98 9.45 -3.62
N LEU A 141 -0.87 8.13 -3.72
CA LEU A 141 -1.96 7.27 -4.20
C LEU A 141 -3.20 7.33 -3.29
N ILE A 142 -3.02 7.78 -2.06
CA ILE A 142 -4.04 7.78 -1.02
C ILE A 142 -4.52 9.21 -0.77
N ASP A 143 -5.82 9.43 -0.82
CA ASP A 143 -6.45 10.65 -0.33
C ASP A 143 -6.89 10.46 1.12
N PHE A 144 -6.14 11.04 2.05
CA PHE A 144 -6.41 10.96 3.50
C PHE A 144 -7.43 12.00 3.98
N LYS A 145 -8.01 12.82 3.09
CA LYS A 145 -8.83 13.97 3.51
C LYS A 145 -10.24 13.58 3.97
N GLU A 146 -10.81 12.55 3.36
CA GLU A 146 -12.21 12.19 3.61
C GLU A 146 -12.34 11.17 4.73
N VAL A 147 -11.54 10.12 4.71
CA VAL A 147 -11.54 9.06 5.73
C VAL A 147 -10.13 8.52 5.87
N SER A 148 -9.66 8.35 7.11
CA SER A 148 -8.42 7.64 7.36
C SER A 148 -8.60 6.16 6.99
N PRO A 149 -7.81 5.63 6.05
CA PRO A 149 -7.87 4.21 5.75
C PRO A 149 -7.31 3.39 6.90
N GLU A 150 -7.82 2.20 7.07
CA GLU A 150 -7.13 1.22 7.90
C GLU A 150 -5.81 0.86 7.23
N CYS A 151 -4.71 0.97 7.96
CA CYS A 151 -3.38 0.63 7.47
C CYS A 151 -2.87 -0.63 8.15
N ARG A 152 -2.48 -1.62 7.36
CA ARG A 152 -1.97 -2.90 7.85
C ARG A 152 -0.71 -3.31 7.10
N ILE A 153 0.17 -4.06 7.76
CA ILE A 153 1.33 -4.70 7.15
C ILE A 153 1.08 -6.21 7.05
N THR A 154 1.52 -6.82 5.95
CA THR A 154 1.45 -8.28 5.79
C THR A 154 2.31 -9.01 6.83
N PRO A 155 2.01 -10.27 7.18
CA PRO A 155 2.73 -11.02 8.21
C PRO A 155 4.25 -11.07 8.01
N HIS A 156 4.69 -11.00 6.77
CA HIS A 156 6.12 -11.05 6.42
C HIS A 156 6.75 -9.67 6.20
N GLY A 157 6.02 -8.58 6.47
CA GLY A 157 6.50 -7.22 6.25
C GLY A 157 6.77 -6.85 4.79
N ASN A 158 6.21 -7.58 3.83
CA ASN A 158 6.49 -7.40 2.42
C ASN A 158 5.66 -6.31 1.77
N MET A 159 4.49 -5.99 2.33
CA MET A 159 3.56 -5.03 1.75
C MET A 159 2.65 -4.43 2.81
N ALA A 160 2.46 -3.13 2.79
CA ALA A 160 1.40 -2.47 3.52
C ALA A 160 0.12 -2.44 2.69
N MET A 161 -1.00 -2.55 3.36
CA MET A 161 -2.33 -2.41 2.79
C MET A 161 -3.02 -1.22 3.44
N PHE A 162 -3.55 -0.33 2.60
CA PHE A 162 -4.43 0.75 3.01
C PHE A 162 -5.82 0.38 2.50
N LEU A 163 -6.75 0.14 3.44
CA LEU A 163 -8.03 -0.48 3.17
C LEU A 163 -9.18 0.51 3.35
N TRP A 164 -10.10 0.48 2.40
CA TRP A 164 -11.45 1.03 2.48
C TRP A 164 -12.45 -0.08 2.16
N GLU A 165 -13.71 0.23 2.12
CA GLU A 165 -14.76 -0.76 1.86
C GLU A 165 -14.53 -1.50 0.53
N ASP A 166 -14.30 -0.77 -0.55
CA ASP A 166 -14.17 -1.29 -1.92
C ASP A 166 -12.87 -0.94 -2.61
N GLU A 167 -11.99 -0.20 -1.95
CA GLU A 167 -10.70 0.24 -2.48
C GLU A 167 -9.56 -0.28 -1.63
N MET A 168 -8.46 -0.62 -2.27
CA MET A 168 -7.23 -1.01 -1.60
C MET A 168 -6.03 -0.39 -2.30
N VAL A 169 -5.08 0.08 -1.50
CA VAL A 169 -3.76 0.49 -1.99
C VAL A 169 -2.72 -0.36 -1.28
N PHE A 170 -1.85 -0.98 -2.05
CA PHE A 170 -0.74 -1.77 -1.55
C PHE A 170 0.57 -1.06 -1.84
N LEU A 171 1.43 -0.96 -0.83
CA LEU A 171 2.76 -0.34 -0.96
C LEU A 171 3.82 -1.26 -0.38
N ALA A 172 4.92 -1.44 -1.12
CA ALA A 172 6.10 -2.11 -0.60
C ALA A 172 6.86 -1.14 0.33
N PRO A 173 7.28 -1.57 1.53
CA PRO A 173 8.12 -0.77 2.40
C PRO A 173 9.51 -0.57 1.79
N GLY A 174 10.14 0.55 2.14
CA GLY A 174 11.52 0.83 1.79
C GLY A 174 12.47 -0.18 2.43
N ARG A 175 13.57 -0.46 1.73
CA ARG A 175 14.68 -1.27 2.25
C ARG A 175 15.86 -0.35 2.54
N PHE A 176 16.45 -0.50 3.70
CA PHE A 176 17.52 0.38 4.17
C PHE A 176 18.76 -0.43 4.52
N SER A 177 19.91 0.26 4.56
CA SER A 177 21.10 -0.28 5.18
C SER A 177 20.89 -0.33 6.71
N ARG A 178 21.59 -1.23 7.39
CA ARG A 178 21.53 -1.37 8.85
C ARG A 178 21.68 -0.04 9.58
N GLU A 179 22.64 0.80 9.18
CA GLU A 179 22.83 2.15 9.76
C GLU A 179 21.59 3.03 9.65
N ASN A 180 20.85 2.95 8.53
CA ASN A 180 19.62 3.73 8.36
C ASN A 180 18.45 3.12 9.11
N GLU A 181 18.38 1.80 9.23
CA GLU A 181 17.39 1.11 10.07
C GLU A 181 17.56 1.51 11.54
N GLU A 182 18.78 1.52 12.06
CA GLU A 182 19.10 2.00 13.42
C GLU A 182 18.65 3.45 13.63
N LYS A 183 18.89 4.34 12.65
CA LYS A 183 18.41 5.73 12.71
C LYS A 183 16.88 5.85 12.68
N ILE A 184 16.22 5.04 11.84
CA ILE A 184 14.75 5.01 11.75
C ILE A 184 14.16 4.54 13.08
N LEU A 185 14.70 3.49 13.67
CA LEU A 185 14.28 2.99 14.97
C LEU A 185 14.50 4.03 16.08
N TYR A 186 15.65 4.67 16.09
CA TYR A 186 15.92 5.75 17.05
C TYR A 186 14.92 6.90 16.95
N ILE A 187 14.62 7.37 15.73
CA ILE A 187 13.65 8.42 15.49
C ILE A 187 12.24 7.98 15.91
N ALA A 188 11.87 6.74 15.56
CA ALA A 188 10.54 6.22 15.89
C ALA A 188 10.32 6.09 17.41
N GLY A 189 11.37 5.90 18.21
CA GLY A 189 11.30 5.82 19.66
C GLY A 189 11.34 7.13 20.41
N MET A 190 11.48 8.23 19.71
CA MET A 190 11.33 9.54 20.35
C MET A 190 9.88 9.71 20.80
N ASP A 191 9.69 10.42 21.89
CA ASP A 191 8.36 10.80 22.37
C ASP A 191 7.72 11.80 21.41
N TRP A 192 6.63 11.37 20.75
CA TRP A 192 5.88 12.18 19.80
C TRP A 192 4.55 12.58 20.44
N GLU A 193 4.55 13.59 21.28
CA GLU A 193 3.43 14.06 22.12
C GLU A 193 2.07 14.20 21.41
N ASN A 194 2.05 14.24 20.10
CA ASN A 194 0.84 14.45 19.30
C ASN A 194 0.37 13.23 18.50
N GLN A 195 0.90 12.05 18.80
CA GLN A 195 0.60 10.87 17.97
C GLN A 195 -0.54 10.04 18.47
N VAL A 196 -0.88 10.18 19.74
CA VAL A 196 -1.79 9.28 20.41
C VAL A 196 -2.70 10.10 21.27
N GLU A 197 -4.00 9.96 21.08
CA GLU A 197 -4.92 10.27 22.14
C GLU A 197 -4.56 9.39 23.34
N ALA A 198 -4.46 9.99 24.52
CA ALA A 198 -3.94 9.35 25.73
C ALA A 198 -4.67 8.04 26.14
N ASP A 199 -5.78 7.73 25.49
CA ASP A 199 -6.62 6.55 25.70
C ASP A 199 -6.46 5.48 24.62
N ASP A 200 -5.58 5.65 23.61
CA ASP A 200 -5.38 4.63 22.59
C ASP A 200 -4.27 3.64 23.04
N PRO A 201 -4.63 2.43 23.51
CA PRO A 201 -3.65 1.43 23.95
C PRO A 201 -2.77 0.91 22.83
N VAL A 202 -3.05 1.32 21.58
CA VAL A 202 -2.41 0.81 20.37
C VAL A 202 -1.06 1.47 20.12
N VAL A 203 -0.79 2.60 20.72
CA VAL A 203 0.40 3.37 20.39
C VAL A 203 1.34 3.50 21.58
N ASN A 204 1.91 2.38 21.95
CA ASN A 204 3.12 2.42 22.72
C ASN A 204 4.28 2.57 21.71
N LEU A 205 4.77 3.77 21.51
CA LEU A 205 5.91 4.09 20.66
C LEU A 205 7.24 3.55 21.20
N ASN A 206 7.20 2.42 21.86
CA ASN A 206 8.41 1.77 22.28
C ASN A 206 9.15 1.26 21.07
N LEU A 207 10.38 1.68 20.94
CA LEU A 207 11.40 1.23 19.99
C LEU A 207 11.77 -0.24 20.11
N PHE A 208 10.96 -1.00 20.79
CA PHE A 208 11.31 -2.36 21.13
C PHE A 208 10.58 -3.33 20.22
N ASN A 209 11.33 -4.21 19.62
CA ASN A 209 10.79 -5.43 19.09
C ASN A 209 10.10 -6.18 20.25
N ALA A 210 8.84 -6.55 20.06
CA ALA A 210 8.11 -7.35 21.06
C ALA A 210 8.80 -8.70 21.37
N ASP A 211 9.69 -9.13 20.48
CA ASP A 211 10.48 -10.35 20.61
C ASP A 211 11.85 -10.12 21.28
N GLN A 212 12.18 -8.89 21.65
CA GLN A 212 13.42 -8.57 22.35
C GLN A 212 13.07 -8.04 23.73
N ASP A 213 13.44 -8.79 24.75
CA ASP A 213 13.25 -8.43 26.17
C ASP A 213 14.04 -7.18 26.59
N GLU A 214 14.88 -6.62 25.69
CA GLU A 214 15.63 -5.40 25.92
C GLU A 214 15.42 -4.38 24.78
N PRO A 215 15.25 -3.10 25.13
CA PRO A 215 15.16 -2.01 24.19
C PRO A 215 16.41 -1.89 23.35
N LEU A 216 16.24 -1.75 22.02
CA LEU A 216 17.37 -1.52 21.10
C LEU A 216 18.13 -0.23 21.38
N LEU A 217 17.51 0.71 22.11
CA LEU A 217 18.10 2.00 22.49
C LEU A 217 17.54 2.46 23.82
N THR A 218 18.03 1.94 24.93
CA THR A 218 17.98 2.69 26.19
C THR A 218 19.19 3.60 26.23
N PRO A 219 19.04 4.92 26.48
CA PRO A 219 20.17 5.68 26.98
C PRO A 219 20.61 5.00 28.28
N GLU A 220 21.85 4.58 28.35
CA GLU A 220 22.45 4.22 29.62
C GLU A 220 22.32 5.44 30.56
N GLU A 221 21.71 5.24 31.71
CA GLU A 221 21.68 6.21 32.79
C GLU A 221 23.11 6.50 33.30
#